data_ff912662fc30877b5840064d17353482
#
_entry.id   ff912662fc30877b5840064d17353482
#
_cell.length_a   1.000
_cell.length_b   1.000
_cell.length_c   1.000
_cell.angle_alpha   90.00
_cell.angle_beta   90.00
_cell.angle_gamma   90.00
#
_symmetry.space_group_name_H-M   'P 1'
#
loop_
_entity.id
_entity.type
_entity.pdbx_description
1 polymer ?
#
loop_
_entity_poly.entity_id
_entity_poly.type
_entity_poly.pdbx_seq_one_letter_code
_entity_poly.pdbx_strand_id
1 'polypeptide(L)'
;LCDAFSAVAEGVKGKRAVEWNLVDAISPLSKWDDNVTEMSRRMADELPNRGDVKGIHMKTIERNETENGFAWEYVTLNFGPEERVAHLTLSLPSEVGATDAAAIEAQGCDWWIFRMFRELNLALLELRILQPEIGLVMTRVVGDVSVALGIDEVLESGAENWFIHEVSHFLKRMLKRYENTAKSFYAVMGEGTAFAGTFY
;
A
#
# COMPACT_ATOMS: atom_id res chain seq x y z
N LEU A 1 1.34 27.34 0.21
CA LEU A 1 0.97 27.44 1.63
C LEU A 1 1.80 26.51 2.51
N CYS A 2 1.98 25.24 2.07
CA CYS A 2 2.79 24.25 2.81
C CYS A 2 4.21 24.75 3.10
N ASP A 3 4.89 25.31 2.10
CA ASP A 3 6.27 25.80 2.25
C ASP A 3 6.34 26.95 3.26
N ALA A 4 5.33 27.84 3.24
CA ALA A 4 5.28 28.97 4.14
C ALA A 4 5.06 28.57 5.61
N PHE A 5 4.17 27.59 5.86
CA PHE A 5 3.86 27.18 7.23
C PHE A 5 4.90 26.20 7.80
N SER A 6 5.49 25.33 6.95
CA SER A 6 6.53 24.39 7.39
C SER A 6 7.90 25.06 7.64
N ALA A 7 8.11 26.25 7.11
CA ALA A 7 9.34 27.04 7.35
C ALA A 7 9.31 27.87 8.66
N VAL A 8 8.19 27.93 9.36
CA VAL A 8 8.03 28.70 10.61
C VAL A 8 8.21 27.78 11.81
N ALA A 9 9.27 28.00 12.60
CA ALA A 9 9.62 27.15 13.74
C ALA A 9 8.49 27.08 14.80
N GLU A 10 7.78 28.19 15.04
CA GLU A 10 6.67 28.27 16.00
C GLU A 10 5.38 27.65 15.46
N GLY A 11 5.32 27.37 14.17
CA GLY A 11 4.11 26.93 13.47
C GLY A 11 3.03 28.01 13.41
N VAL A 12 1.85 27.63 12.94
CA VAL A 12 0.67 28.50 12.85
C VAL A 12 -0.37 28.01 13.85
N LYS A 13 -0.86 28.92 14.72
CA LYS A 13 -1.71 28.56 15.87
C LYS A 13 -3.02 29.38 15.88
N GLY A 14 -4.01 28.86 16.59
CA GLY A 14 -5.25 29.55 16.91
C GLY A 14 -6.03 29.99 15.67
N LYS A 15 -6.59 31.19 15.71
CA LYS A 15 -7.41 31.76 14.64
C LYS A 15 -6.71 31.79 13.29
N ARG A 16 -5.40 32.05 13.28
CA ARG A 16 -4.61 32.09 12.04
C ARG A 16 -4.55 30.72 11.35
N ALA A 17 -4.55 29.63 12.13
CA ALA A 17 -4.59 28.28 11.56
C ALA A 17 -5.92 28.03 10.83
N VAL A 18 -7.03 28.54 11.36
CA VAL A 18 -8.35 28.49 10.71
C VAL A 18 -8.36 29.37 9.45
N GLU A 19 -7.90 30.61 9.55
CA GLU A 19 -7.83 31.54 8.41
C GLU A 19 -7.00 30.98 7.24
N TRP A 20 -5.99 30.19 7.56
CA TRP A 20 -5.14 29.53 6.57
C TRP A 20 -5.64 28.17 6.12
N ASN A 21 -6.81 27.73 6.58
CA ASN A 21 -7.40 26.42 6.29
C ASN A 21 -6.46 25.25 6.63
N LEU A 22 -5.66 25.39 7.69
CA LEU A 22 -4.83 24.32 8.22
C LEU A 22 -5.60 23.42 9.19
N VAL A 23 -6.65 23.97 9.81
CA VAL A 23 -7.60 23.27 10.67
C VAL A 23 -9.02 23.82 10.40
N ASP A 24 -10.04 23.02 10.61
CA ASP A 24 -11.43 23.41 10.37
C ASP A 24 -11.97 24.31 11.48
N ALA A 25 -11.54 24.07 12.73
CA ALA A 25 -11.97 24.82 13.89
C ALA A 25 -10.93 24.82 15.00
N ILE A 26 -11.13 25.70 15.98
CA ILE A 26 -10.36 25.73 17.23
C ILE A 26 -11.32 25.61 18.42
N SER A 27 -10.87 24.96 19.48
CA SER A 27 -11.65 24.78 20.71
C SER A 27 -10.79 25.05 21.93
N PRO A 28 -11.33 25.71 22.98
CA PRO A 28 -10.69 25.71 24.28
C PRO A 28 -10.59 24.27 24.82
N LEU A 29 -9.51 23.98 25.53
CA LEU A 29 -9.28 22.64 26.10
C LEU A 29 -10.44 22.19 27.02
N SER A 30 -11.04 23.11 27.77
CA SER A 30 -12.19 22.83 28.65
C SER A 30 -13.49 22.44 27.93
N LYS A 31 -13.58 22.64 26.61
CA LYS A 31 -14.74 22.29 25.77
C LYS A 31 -14.34 21.35 24.63
N TRP A 32 -13.17 20.76 24.71
CA TRP A 32 -12.63 19.97 23.61
C TRP A 32 -13.53 18.78 23.24
N ASP A 33 -13.86 17.94 24.21
CA ASP A 33 -14.64 16.71 23.98
C ASP A 33 -16.06 17.01 23.45
N ASP A 34 -16.71 18.02 24.01
CA ASP A 34 -18.04 18.45 23.56
C ASP A 34 -17.97 18.96 22.12
N ASN A 35 -17.01 19.83 21.80
CA ASN A 35 -16.88 20.42 20.48
C ASN A 35 -16.46 19.38 19.44
N VAL A 36 -15.60 18.42 19.77
CA VAL A 36 -15.24 17.30 18.88
C VAL A 36 -16.45 16.44 18.59
N THR A 37 -17.24 16.11 19.63
CA THR A 37 -18.47 15.31 19.46
C THR A 37 -19.50 16.02 18.58
N GLU A 38 -19.73 17.31 18.82
CA GLU A 38 -20.66 18.11 18.04
C GLU A 38 -20.20 18.24 16.58
N MET A 39 -18.92 18.56 16.35
CA MET A 39 -18.35 18.68 15.01
C MET A 39 -18.44 17.36 14.26
N SER A 40 -18.07 16.24 14.90
CA SER A 40 -18.15 14.91 14.28
C SER A 40 -19.58 14.55 13.87
N ARG A 41 -20.56 14.86 14.73
CA ARG A 41 -21.97 14.62 14.41
C ARG A 41 -22.42 15.47 13.24
N ARG A 42 -22.10 16.78 13.26
CA ARG A 42 -22.43 17.68 12.15
C ARG A 42 -21.84 17.19 10.83
N MET A 43 -20.54 16.84 10.81
CA MET A 43 -19.87 16.33 9.61
C MET A 43 -20.51 15.02 9.11
N ALA A 44 -20.93 14.15 10.02
CA ALA A 44 -21.63 12.91 9.67
C ALA A 44 -23.02 13.19 9.07
N ASP A 45 -23.75 14.16 9.62
CA ASP A 45 -25.09 14.55 9.13
C ASP A 45 -25.04 15.26 7.77
N GLU A 46 -23.95 15.99 7.49
CA GLU A 46 -23.70 16.68 6.21
C GLU A 46 -23.26 15.73 5.08
N LEU A 47 -22.81 14.52 5.43
CA LEU A 47 -22.40 13.54 4.42
C LEU A 47 -23.61 13.00 3.65
N PRO A 48 -23.51 12.90 2.31
CA PRO A 48 -24.56 12.26 1.54
C PRO A 48 -24.75 10.82 2.00
N ASN A 49 -26.00 10.38 2.12
CA ASN A 49 -26.28 8.98 2.34
C ASN A 49 -25.69 8.16 1.18
N ARG A 50 -24.69 7.35 1.48
CA ARG A 50 -24.00 6.54 0.48
C ARG A 50 -24.81 5.31 0.04
N GLY A 51 -25.96 5.05 0.66
CA GLY A 51 -26.80 3.91 0.33
C GLY A 51 -26.05 2.58 0.47
N ASP A 52 -26.29 1.69 -0.49
CA ASP A 52 -25.68 0.35 -0.52
C ASP A 52 -24.27 0.38 -1.13
N VAL A 53 -23.38 1.19 -0.56
CA VAL A 53 -21.98 1.25 -1.01
C VAL A 53 -21.29 -0.08 -0.73
N LYS A 54 -20.72 -0.68 -1.76
CA LYS A 54 -19.92 -1.90 -1.64
C LYS A 54 -18.58 -1.61 -0.96
N GLY A 55 -18.08 -2.58 -0.22
CA GLY A 55 -16.78 -2.53 0.44
C GLY A 55 -16.19 -3.92 0.60
N ILE A 56 -14.89 -3.98 0.87
CA ILE A 56 -14.16 -5.22 1.12
C ILE A 56 -13.77 -5.28 2.60
N HIS A 57 -14.06 -6.42 3.24
CA HIS A 57 -13.56 -6.68 4.58
C HIS A 57 -12.03 -6.92 4.51
N MET A 58 -11.27 -6.07 5.19
CA MET A 58 -9.81 -6.13 5.20
C MET A 58 -9.33 -7.01 6.34
N LYS A 59 -8.80 -8.19 6.03
CA LYS A 59 -8.15 -9.07 7.01
C LYS A 59 -6.75 -8.56 7.34
N THR A 60 -6.33 -8.76 8.58
CA THR A 60 -4.93 -8.55 8.98
C THR A 60 -4.03 -9.52 8.22
N ILE A 61 -2.87 -9.05 7.82
CA ILE A 61 -1.83 -9.87 7.21
C ILE A 61 -0.81 -10.17 8.30
N GLU A 62 -0.76 -11.41 8.71
CA GLU A 62 0.26 -11.87 9.64
C GLU A 62 1.53 -12.22 8.88
N ARG A 63 2.68 -11.92 9.48
CA ARG A 63 3.99 -12.30 8.97
C ARG A 63 4.54 -13.47 9.77
N ASN A 64 5.28 -14.34 9.10
CA ASN A 64 6.07 -15.37 9.74
C ASN A 64 7.52 -14.88 9.86
N GLU A 65 8.07 -14.96 11.05
CA GLU A 65 9.49 -14.70 11.26
C GLU A 65 10.27 -15.92 10.78
N THR A 66 11.35 -15.67 10.03
CA THR A 66 12.28 -16.68 9.57
C THR A 66 13.65 -16.45 10.24
N GLU A 67 14.59 -17.37 10.10
CA GLU A 67 15.93 -17.22 10.66
C GLU A 67 16.61 -15.90 10.26
N ASN A 68 16.35 -15.44 9.02
CA ASN A 68 17.04 -14.29 8.43
C ASN A 68 16.07 -13.22 7.90
N GLY A 69 14.85 -13.12 8.42
CA GLY A 69 13.92 -12.10 7.94
C GLY A 69 12.45 -12.45 8.15
N PHE A 70 11.64 -12.19 7.13
CA PHE A 70 10.18 -12.32 7.21
C PHE A 70 9.63 -12.99 5.95
N ALA A 71 8.58 -13.79 6.13
CA ALA A 71 7.84 -14.40 5.03
C ALA A 71 6.33 -14.16 5.20
N TRP A 72 5.69 -13.89 4.09
CA TRP A 72 4.24 -13.86 3.91
C TRP A 72 3.86 -14.93 2.87
N GLU A 73 2.65 -14.87 2.38
CA GLU A 73 2.16 -15.86 1.39
C GLU A 73 2.87 -15.73 0.03
N TYR A 74 3.02 -14.49 -0.45
CA TYR A 74 3.60 -14.19 -1.77
C TYR A 74 4.93 -13.43 -1.70
N VAL A 75 5.27 -12.87 -0.56
CA VAL A 75 6.45 -12.02 -0.42
C VAL A 75 7.37 -12.55 0.67
N THR A 76 8.66 -12.59 0.38
CA THR A 76 9.72 -12.84 1.37
C THR A 76 10.70 -11.68 1.39
N LEU A 77 11.12 -11.31 2.59
CA LEU A 77 12.18 -10.32 2.84
C LEU A 77 13.23 -10.95 3.72
N ASN A 78 14.38 -11.25 3.15
CA ASN A 78 15.52 -11.84 3.87
C ASN A 78 16.68 -10.86 3.94
N PHE A 79 17.35 -10.84 5.07
CA PHE A 79 18.57 -10.10 5.28
C PHE A 79 19.74 -11.05 5.02
N GLY A 80 20.55 -10.74 4.01
CA GLY A 80 21.68 -11.58 3.60
C GLY A 80 22.83 -11.57 4.60
N PRO A 81 23.80 -12.46 4.42
CA PRO A 81 25.06 -12.43 5.18
C PRO A 81 25.89 -11.19 4.85
N GLU A 82 25.61 -10.54 3.72
CA GLU A 82 26.23 -9.29 3.33
C GLU A 82 25.65 -8.14 4.14
N GLU A 83 26.52 -7.35 4.74
CA GLU A 83 26.11 -6.16 5.48
C GLU A 83 25.33 -5.20 4.57
N ARG A 84 24.21 -4.68 5.06
CA ARG A 84 23.38 -3.65 4.42
C ARG A 84 22.67 -4.10 3.14
N VAL A 85 22.55 -5.40 2.90
CA VAL A 85 21.83 -5.97 1.74
C VAL A 85 20.60 -6.76 2.21
N ALA A 86 19.50 -6.57 1.52
CA ALA A 86 18.28 -7.37 1.69
C ALA A 86 17.88 -8.03 0.37
N HIS A 87 17.24 -9.17 0.45
CA HIS A 87 16.68 -9.92 -0.67
C HIS A 87 15.15 -9.90 -0.55
N LEU A 88 14.51 -9.26 -1.52
CA LEU A 88 13.05 -9.18 -1.64
C LEU A 88 12.61 -10.10 -2.78
N THR A 89 11.78 -11.09 -2.46
CA THR A 89 11.25 -12.02 -3.46
C THR A 89 9.73 -11.92 -3.49
N LEU A 90 9.17 -11.72 -4.69
CA LEU A 90 7.75 -11.83 -4.97
C LEU A 90 7.54 -13.15 -5.71
N SER A 91 6.68 -14.03 -5.18
CA SER A 91 6.39 -15.34 -5.76
C SER A 91 5.00 -15.33 -6.37
N LEU A 92 4.91 -15.39 -7.70
CA LEU A 92 3.65 -15.48 -8.42
C LEU A 92 2.99 -16.83 -8.16
N PRO A 93 1.65 -16.91 -8.15
CA PRO A 93 0.95 -18.20 -8.12
C PRO A 93 1.20 -18.98 -9.41
N SER A 94 0.79 -20.25 -9.44
CA SER A 94 0.94 -21.11 -10.62
C SER A 94 0.02 -20.76 -11.79
N GLU A 95 -1.03 -19.98 -11.53
CA GLU A 95 -2.04 -19.57 -12.52
C GLU A 95 -2.62 -18.20 -12.18
N VAL A 96 -3.22 -17.54 -13.17
CA VAL A 96 -3.83 -16.19 -13.00
C VAL A 96 -5.00 -16.21 -12.03
N GLY A 97 -5.72 -17.33 -11.95
CA GLY A 97 -6.90 -17.50 -11.10
C GLY A 97 -8.16 -16.86 -11.68
N ALA A 98 -8.96 -16.20 -10.83
CA ALA A 98 -10.21 -15.58 -11.26
C ALA A 98 -9.98 -14.45 -12.27
N THR A 99 -10.76 -14.47 -13.34
CA THR A 99 -10.72 -13.47 -14.43
C THR A 99 -12.01 -12.66 -14.53
N ASP A 100 -13.10 -13.14 -13.94
CA ASP A 100 -14.38 -12.43 -13.93
C ASP A 100 -14.54 -11.56 -12.67
N ALA A 101 -15.14 -10.38 -12.84
CA ALA A 101 -15.23 -9.37 -11.80
C ALA A 101 -16.00 -9.84 -10.55
N ALA A 102 -17.03 -10.68 -10.70
CA ALA A 102 -17.83 -11.14 -9.56
C ALA A 102 -17.04 -12.14 -8.70
N ALA A 103 -16.28 -13.04 -9.34
CA ALA A 103 -15.40 -13.96 -8.63
C ALA A 103 -14.24 -13.23 -7.95
N ILE A 104 -13.71 -12.18 -8.57
CA ILE A 104 -12.68 -11.31 -7.99
C ILE A 104 -13.22 -10.54 -6.78
N GLU A 105 -14.41 -9.93 -6.88
CA GLU A 105 -15.07 -9.27 -5.75
C GLU A 105 -15.32 -10.25 -4.58
N ALA A 106 -15.71 -11.48 -4.88
CA ALA A 106 -15.93 -12.53 -3.87
C ALA A 106 -14.65 -12.92 -3.13
N GLN A 107 -13.50 -12.93 -3.79
CA GLN A 107 -12.19 -13.13 -3.14
C GLN A 107 -11.80 -11.94 -2.27
N GLY A 108 -12.18 -10.74 -2.66
CA GLY A 108 -11.94 -9.53 -1.89
C GLY A 108 -10.45 -9.33 -1.57
N CYS A 109 -10.12 -9.18 -0.28
CA CYS A 109 -8.74 -8.92 0.15
C CYS A 109 -7.81 -10.14 0.00
N ASP A 110 -8.33 -11.32 -0.34
CA ASP A 110 -7.57 -12.53 -0.60
C ASP A 110 -7.23 -12.71 -2.09
N TRP A 111 -7.77 -11.86 -2.97
CA TRP A 111 -7.35 -11.84 -4.37
C TRP A 111 -5.84 -11.68 -4.46
N TRP A 112 -5.15 -12.64 -5.08
CA TRP A 112 -3.71 -12.82 -4.93
C TRP A 112 -2.88 -11.58 -5.28
N ILE A 113 -3.21 -10.86 -6.37
CA ILE A 113 -2.44 -9.66 -6.73
C ILE A 113 -2.62 -8.55 -5.70
N PHE A 114 -3.83 -8.35 -5.18
CA PHE A 114 -4.09 -7.40 -4.12
C PHE A 114 -3.39 -7.81 -2.84
N ARG A 115 -3.46 -9.09 -2.47
CA ARG A 115 -2.79 -9.65 -1.30
C ARG A 115 -1.27 -9.48 -1.40
N MET A 116 -0.66 -9.86 -2.53
CA MET A 116 0.78 -9.74 -2.76
C MET A 116 1.26 -8.28 -2.61
N PHE A 117 0.56 -7.31 -3.18
CA PHE A 117 0.95 -5.91 -3.06
C PHE A 117 0.72 -5.32 -1.67
N ARG A 118 -0.22 -5.85 -0.90
CA ARG A 118 -0.35 -5.53 0.53
C ARG A 118 0.84 -6.07 1.33
N GLU A 119 1.29 -7.27 1.03
CA GLU A 119 2.50 -7.87 1.63
C GLU A 119 3.76 -7.10 1.24
N LEU A 120 3.89 -6.75 -0.05
CA LEU A 120 4.96 -5.87 -0.52
C LEU A 120 4.98 -4.53 0.23
N ASN A 121 3.81 -3.95 0.48
CA ASN A 121 3.71 -2.74 1.29
C ASN A 121 4.28 -2.93 2.70
N LEU A 122 3.98 -4.05 3.36
CA LEU A 122 4.54 -4.36 4.68
C LEU A 122 6.05 -4.53 4.62
N ALA A 123 6.57 -5.24 3.62
CA ALA A 123 8.02 -5.40 3.41
C ALA A 123 8.73 -4.05 3.17
N LEU A 124 8.12 -3.17 2.37
CA LEU A 124 8.66 -1.83 2.15
C LEU A 124 8.62 -0.96 3.41
N LEU A 125 7.58 -1.06 4.23
CA LEU A 125 7.51 -0.35 5.52
C LEU A 125 8.55 -0.87 6.50
N GLU A 126 8.77 -2.18 6.56
CA GLU A 126 9.86 -2.79 7.34
C GLU A 126 11.20 -2.18 6.94
N LEU A 127 11.53 -2.22 5.65
CA LEU A 127 12.78 -1.68 5.12
C LEU A 127 12.96 -0.18 5.39
N ARG A 128 11.88 0.60 5.33
CA ARG A 128 11.94 2.07 5.48
C ARG A 128 12.07 2.51 6.93
N ILE A 129 11.42 1.81 7.85
CA ILE A 129 11.23 2.28 9.23
C ILE A 129 12.11 1.51 10.19
N LEU A 130 12.18 0.19 10.05
CA LEU A 130 12.82 -0.69 11.02
C LEU A 130 14.21 -1.17 10.59
N GLN A 131 14.54 -1.03 9.28
CA GLN A 131 15.84 -1.46 8.74
C GLN A 131 16.55 -0.28 8.02
N PRO A 132 16.85 0.81 8.73
CA PRO A 132 17.46 1.99 8.11
C PRO A 132 18.87 1.75 7.56
N GLU A 133 19.59 0.78 8.11
CA GLU A 133 20.96 0.39 7.72
C GLU A 133 21.00 -0.32 6.37
N ILE A 134 19.90 -0.94 5.92
CA ILE A 134 19.85 -1.58 4.59
C ILE A 134 19.93 -0.50 3.52
N GLY A 135 20.91 -0.58 2.65
CA GLY A 135 21.12 0.35 1.53
C GLY A 135 20.75 -0.24 0.17
N LEU A 136 20.87 -1.55 0.02
CA LEU A 136 20.64 -2.29 -1.22
C LEU A 136 19.60 -3.37 -1.04
N VAL A 137 18.65 -3.44 -1.98
CA VAL A 137 17.63 -4.50 -2.03
C VAL A 137 17.72 -5.22 -3.37
N MET A 138 18.04 -6.50 -3.31
CA MET A 138 18.04 -7.39 -4.46
C MET A 138 16.64 -7.96 -4.65
N THR A 139 15.94 -7.53 -5.69
CA THR A 139 14.54 -7.93 -5.93
C THR A 139 14.47 -9.05 -6.96
N ARG A 140 13.67 -10.06 -6.68
CA ARG A 140 13.28 -11.12 -7.62
C ARG A 140 11.78 -11.21 -7.72
N VAL A 141 11.28 -11.46 -8.93
CA VAL A 141 9.90 -11.91 -9.19
C VAL A 141 10.01 -13.32 -9.73
N VAL A 142 9.52 -14.30 -8.99
CA VAL A 142 9.62 -15.73 -9.31
C VAL A 142 8.27 -16.25 -9.77
N GLY A 143 8.25 -17.00 -10.87
CA GLY A 143 7.03 -17.60 -11.42
C GLY A 143 7.03 -17.64 -12.93
N ASP A 144 5.85 -17.81 -13.51
CA ASP A 144 5.65 -17.85 -14.95
C ASP A 144 5.30 -16.45 -15.49
N VAL A 145 5.99 -16.04 -16.55
CA VAL A 145 5.72 -14.77 -17.26
C VAL A 145 4.28 -14.69 -17.77
N SER A 146 3.68 -15.83 -18.16
CA SER A 146 2.28 -15.86 -18.60
C SER A 146 1.31 -15.44 -17.48
N VAL A 147 1.61 -15.72 -16.23
CA VAL A 147 0.81 -15.28 -15.08
C VAL A 147 0.96 -13.77 -14.88
N ALA A 148 2.17 -13.22 -15.01
CA ALA A 148 2.41 -11.80 -14.92
C ALA A 148 1.67 -11.01 -16.01
N LEU A 149 1.69 -11.47 -17.24
CA LEU A 149 0.96 -10.85 -18.35
C LEU A 149 -0.56 -11.06 -18.24
N GLY A 150 -0.98 -12.26 -17.83
CA GLY A 150 -2.40 -12.58 -17.69
C GLY A 150 -3.10 -11.75 -16.61
N ILE A 151 -2.43 -11.40 -15.52
CA ILE A 151 -3.03 -10.51 -14.52
C ILE A 151 -3.19 -9.08 -15.05
N ASP A 152 -2.29 -8.60 -15.89
CA ASP A 152 -2.44 -7.28 -16.52
C ASP A 152 -3.67 -7.24 -17.45
N GLU A 153 -3.92 -8.29 -18.21
CA GLU A 153 -5.13 -8.43 -19.03
C GLU A 153 -6.40 -8.39 -18.15
N VAL A 154 -6.40 -9.04 -16.99
CA VAL A 154 -7.51 -8.99 -16.02
C VAL A 154 -7.72 -7.58 -15.46
N LEU A 155 -6.65 -6.90 -15.08
CA LEU A 155 -6.70 -5.53 -14.55
C LEU A 155 -7.24 -4.55 -15.61
N GLU A 156 -6.81 -4.69 -16.86
CA GLU A 156 -7.24 -3.84 -17.99
C GLU A 156 -8.71 -4.12 -18.35
N SER A 157 -9.07 -5.38 -18.57
CA SER A 157 -10.45 -5.75 -18.94
C SER A 157 -11.47 -5.47 -17.84
N GLY A 158 -11.04 -5.52 -16.57
CA GLY A 158 -11.87 -5.25 -15.41
C GLY A 158 -11.90 -3.79 -14.95
N ALA A 159 -11.29 -2.86 -15.67
CA ALA A 159 -11.07 -1.47 -15.24
C ALA A 159 -12.36 -0.70 -14.86
N GLU A 160 -13.51 -1.05 -15.44
CA GLU A 160 -14.83 -0.47 -15.12
C GLU A 160 -15.42 -1.03 -13.81
N ASN A 161 -14.90 -2.13 -13.29
CA ASN A 161 -15.34 -2.69 -12.03
C ASN A 161 -14.72 -1.90 -10.87
N TRP A 162 -15.54 -1.45 -9.93
CA TRP A 162 -15.12 -0.60 -8.82
C TRP A 162 -13.95 -1.19 -8.00
N PHE A 163 -13.98 -2.51 -7.72
CA PHE A 163 -12.97 -3.15 -6.89
C PHE A 163 -11.65 -3.33 -7.64
N ILE A 164 -11.71 -3.82 -8.88
CA ILE A 164 -10.52 -3.97 -9.74
C ILE A 164 -9.86 -2.60 -9.98
N HIS A 165 -10.68 -1.57 -10.19
CA HIS A 165 -10.22 -0.19 -10.32
C HIS A 165 -9.46 0.30 -9.07
N GLU A 166 -10.04 0.11 -7.88
CA GLU A 166 -9.39 0.47 -6.62
C GLU A 166 -8.10 -0.31 -6.36
N VAL A 167 -8.08 -1.61 -6.70
CA VAL A 167 -6.87 -2.43 -6.62
C VAL A 167 -5.81 -1.90 -7.57
N SER A 168 -6.14 -1.59 -8.82
CA SER A 168 -5.20 -1.02 -9.80
C SER A 168 -4.57 0.28 -9.29
N HIS A 169 -5.36 1.16 -8.67
CA HIS A 169 -4.86 2.37 -8.01
C HIS A 169 -3.98 2.07 -6.79
N PHE A 170 -4.31 1.02 -6.04
CA PHE A 170 -3.47 0.59 -4.93
C PHE A 170 -2.11 0.07 -5.42
N LEU A 171 -2.09 -0.78 -6.47
CA LEU A 171 -0.85 -1.25 -7.10
C LEU A 171 0.03 -0.06 -7.53
N LYS A 172 -0.55 0.89 -8.25
CA LYS A 172 0.14 2.12 -8.66
C LYS A 172 0.74 2.89 -7.48
N ARG A 173 0.01 3.02 -6.37
CA ARG A 173 0.54 3.67 -5.15
C ARG A 173 1.71 2.88 -4.55
N MET A 174 1.66 1.54 -4.61
CA MET A 174 2.73 0.70 -4.08
C MET A 174 3.98 0.76 -4.95
N LEU A 175 3.85 0.76 -6.28
CA LEU A 175 4.97 0.99 -7.19
C LEU A 175 5.61 2.37 -6.95
N LYS A 176 4.79 3.40 -6.74
CA LYS A 176 5.30 4.74 -6.38
C LYS A 176 6.00 4.75 -5.02
N ARG A 177 5.52 3.98 -4.04
CA ARG A 177 6.21 3.82 -2.76
C ARG A 177 7.55 3.12 -2.93
N TYR A 178 7.60 2.10 -3.76
CA TYR A 178 8.82 1.39 -4.12
C TYR A 178 9.87 2.36 -4.68
N GLU A 179 9.48 3.13 -5.68
CA GLU A 179 10.32 4.19 -6.30
C GLU A 179 10.80 5.23 -5.27
N ASN A 180 9.91 5.69 -4.38
CA ASN A 180 10.21 6.71 -3.39
C ASN A 180 10.86 6.17 -2.09
N THR A 181 11.23 4.89 -2.04
CA THR A 181 11.97 4.33 -0.91
C THR A 181 13.45 4.66 -1.07
N ALA A 182 14.03 5.30 -0.05
CA ALA A 182 15.42 5.78 -0.07
C ALA A 182 16.44 4.63 0.06
N LYS A 183 16.37 3.65 -0.86
CA LYS A 183 17.25 2.50 -0.97
C LYS A 183 17.50 2.21 -2.45
N SER A 184 18.60 1.53 -2.77
CA SER A 184 18.87 1.06 -4.12
C SER A 184 18.18 -0.28 -4.34
N PHE A 185 17.36 -0.39 -5.38
CA PHE A 185 16.70 -1.63 -5.78
C PHE A 185 17.30 -2.16 -7.08
N TYR A 186 17.71 -3.41 -7.09
CA TYR A 186 18.19 -4.10 -8.27
C TYR A 186 17.32 -5.30 -8.60
N ALA A 187 16.82 -5.35 -9.83
CA ALA A 187 16.14 -6.52 -10.36
C ALA A 187 17.17 -7.61 -10.70
N VAL A 188 16.99 -8.78 -10.12
CA VAL A 188 17.85 -9.95 -10.37
C VAL A 188 17.10 -10.87 -11.32
N MET A 189 17.46 -10.78 -12.60
CA MET A 189 16.84 -11.56 -13.66
C MET A 189 17.64 -12.85 -13.92
N GLY A 190 16.95 -13.93 -14.23
CA GLY A 190 17.54 -15.22 -14.54
C GLY A 190 16.46 -16.25 -14.86
N GLU A 191 16.84 -17.51 -14.91
CA GLU A 191 15.91 -18.60 -15.11
C GLU A 191 14.84 -18.63 -14.00
N GLY A 192 13.56 -18.80 -14.35
CA GLY A 192 12.43 -18.80 -13.43
C GLY A 192 12.02 -17.43 -12.89
N THR A 193 12.52 -16.33 -13.45
CA THR A 193 12.04 -14.98 -13.10
C THR A 193 10.99 -14.47 -14.08
N ALA A 194 10.02 -13.71 -13.56
CA ALA A 194 8.85 -13.23 -14.30
C ALA A 194 8.72 -11.69 -14.25
N PHE A 195 9.79 -10.98 -14.60
CA PHE A 195 9.75 -9.53 -14.74
C PHE A 195 9.04 -9.15 -16.04
N ALA A 196 7.72 -8.98 -15.98
CA ALA A 196 6.87 -8.59 -17.10
C ALA A 196 5.66 -7.79 -16.60
N GLY A 197 5.09 -6.93 -17.45
CA GLY A 197 3.91 -6.14 -17.14
C GLY A 197 4.05 -5.33 -15.84
N THR A 198 3.08 -5.46 -14.95
CA THR A 198 3.06 -4.79 -13.62
C THR A 198 4.32 -5.08 -12.77
N PHE A 199 5.03 -6.18 -13.05
CA PHE A 199 6.25 -6.56 -12.33
C PHE A 199 7.55 -6.13 -13.02
N TYR A 200 7.48 -5.37 -14.10
CA TYR A 200 8.61 -4.76 -14.79
C TYR A 200 8.74 -3.30 -14.44
#